data_12acdc856d54d323a9eccc3df8a4eee2
#
_entry.id   12acdc856d54d323a9eccc3df8a4eee2
#
_cell.length_a   1.000
_cell.length_b   1.000
_cell.length_c   1.000
_cell.angle_alpha   90.00
_cell.angle_beta   90.00
_cell.angle_gamma   90.00
#
_symmetry.space_group_name_H-M   'P 1'
#
loop_
_entity.id
_entity.type
_entity.pdbx_description
1 polymer ?
#
loop_
_entity_poly.entity_id
_entity_poly.type
_entity_poly.pdbx_seq_one_letter_code
_entity_poly.pdbx_strand_id
1 'polypeptide(L)'
;MQAMEVACPPDKPPGCRTGRHWSGDSVDRIAPEVSSLRMRQIPPTRETIIPAKALAHSGRVHWKRDPADWFDVRMKGAFEVSRELVAVARGEGVWELPATPKPDEGIEVTFEFAEQIAGFPRFRLEAPAGTIVEVMTTESHDPQKTRWLDTYYYSWSRFMCREGDNEFETFDYESFRWLQLHVRNASRPVLVRAVGVRRRQYDWPTEPVIRTSEAPLQRLFDAGINTLRNSALDSVVDGGGRERQQYSGDGGHQLHAIRYVFGEPRIAARFLRTFSEGLTKSGFFLDCYPAYDRLARLAQRELDSAYWGPLLDHGVGFVFDNWNHYLETGDREALGEPFPRLLRFADYLWGLRSLDGLLPVENLGVPTVWIDSEAYRGQRNRQCAFNLYAAAMYRHALAPLAEAMGEAARAEQSRQRGDELLRAAVA
;
A
#
# COMPACT_ATOMS: atom_id res chain seq x y z
N MET A 1 0.65 -20.17 -13.19
CA MET A 1 -0.63 -20.16 -12.46
C MET A 1 -1.72 -20.00 -13.51
N GLN A 2 -2.59 -20.98 -13.66
CA GLN A 2 -3.79 -20.84 -14.48
C GLN A 2 -4.71 -19.86 -13.76
N ALA A 3 -5.14 -18.81 -14.45
CA ALA A 3 -6.22 -17.96 -13.95
C ALA A 3 -7.46 -18.83 -13.76
N MET A 4 -7.92 -18.97 -12.53
CA MET A 4 -9.21 -19.60 -12.27
C MET A 4 -10.30 -18.68 -12.80
N GLU A 5 -11.03 -19.14 -13.81
CA GLU A 5 -12.33 -18.59 -14.18
C GLU A 5 -13.27 -18.74 -12.98
N VAL A 6 -13.56 -17.66 -12.28
CA VAL A 6 -14.64 -17.64 -11.31
C VAL A 6 -15.93 -17.39 -12.07
N ALA A 7 -16.59 -18.47 -12.46
CA ALA A 7 -17.94 -18.38 -13.01
C ALA A 7 -18.87 -17.75 -11.98
N CYS A 8 -19.65 -16.77 -12.40
CA CYS A 8 -20.75 -16.23 -11.59
C CYS A 8 -21.72 -17.35 -11.20
N PRO A 9 -22.13 -17.44 -9.92
CA PRO A 9 -23.19 -18.37 -9.54
C PRO A 9 -24.49 -18.05 -10.30
N PRO A 10 -25.29 -19.07 -10.64
CA PRO A 10 -26.50 -18.90 -11.47
C PRO A 10 -27.63 -18.07 -10.83
N ASP A 11 -27.51 -17.71 -9.56
CA ASP A 11 -28.56 -17.09 -8.73
C ASP A 11 -28.27 -15.63 -8.34
N LYS A 12 -27.53 -14.90 -9.17
CA LYS A 12 -27.22 -13.49 -8.91
C LYS A 12 -28.47 -12.60 -8.96
N PRO A 13 -28.64 -11.67 -8.00
CA PRO A 13 -29.74 -10.70 -8.07
C PRO A 13 -29.59 -9.80 -9.31
N PRO A 14 -30.73 -9.29 -9.85
CA PRO A 14 -30.71 -8.38 -10.98
C PRO A 14 -29.90 -7.12 -10.64
N GLY A 15 -28.87 -6.83 -11.44
CA GLY A 15 -27.98 -5.70 -11.25
C GLY A 15 -26.53 -6.06 -10.95
N CYS A 16 -26.23 -7.34 -10.73
CA CYS A 16 -24.85 -7.80 -10.68
C CYS A 16 -24.21 -7.66 -12.07
N ARG A 17 -23.52 -6.55 -12.32
CA ARG A 17 -22.71 -6.39 -13.53
C ARG A 17 -21.57 -7.38 -13.44
N THR A 18 -21.50 -8.31 -14.36
CA THR A 18 -20.29 -9.07 -14.61
C THR A 18 -19.19 -8.06 -14.90
N GLY A 19 -18.19 -7.99 -14.03
CA GLY A 19 -16.97 -7.25 -14.34
C GLY A 19 -16.53 -7.63 -15.75
N ARG A 20 -15.92 -6.73 -16.50
CA ARG A 20 -15.41 -7.07 -17.82
C ARG A 20 -14.50 -8.27 -17.66
N HIS A 21 -14.99 -9.44 -18.03
CA HIS A 21 -14.17 -10.63 -18.11
C HIS A 21 -13.09 -10.34 -19.14
N TRP A 22 -11.85 -10.33 -18.69
CA TRP A 22 -10.73 -10.32 -19.60
C TRP A 22 -10.83 -11.59 -20.43
N SER A 23 -11.02 -11.48 -21.75
CA SER A 23 -10.85 -12.61 -22.63
C SER A 23 -9.42 -13.12 -22.48
N GLY A 24 -9.15 -14.39 -22.75
CA GLY A 24 -7.78 -14.94 -22.69
C GLY A 24 -6.78 -14.07 -23.44
N ASP A 25 -7.17 -13.51 -24.59
CA ASP A 25 -6.34 -12.58 -25.38
C ASP A 25 -6.08 -11.25 -24.66
N SER A 26 -7.01 -10.77 -23.83
CA SER A 26 -6.83 -9.53 -23.04
C SER A 26 -5.85 -9.78 -21.89
N VAL A 27 -6.00 -10.91 -21.19
CA VAL A 27 -5.10 -11.32 -20.10
C VAL A 27 -3.68 -11.51 -20.63
N ASP A 28 -3.51 -12.16 -21.79
CA ASP A 28 -2.21 -12.31 -22.41
C ASP A 28 -1.54 -11.01 -22.81
N ARG A 29 -2.32 -10.00 -23.20
CA ARG A 29 -1.79 -8.68 -23.56
C ARG A 29 -1.34 -7.86 -22.37
N ILE A 30 -2.00 -8.00 -21.22
CA ILE A 30 -1.66 -7.28 -19.99
C ILE A 30 -0.78 -8.08 -19.04
N ALA A 31 -0.58 -9.38 -19.29
CA ALA A 31 0.31 -10.18 -18.46
C ALA A 31 1.75 -9.64 -18.54
N PRO A 32 2.42 -9.41 -17.40
CA PRO A 32 3.81 -9.02 -17.39
C PRO A 32 4.69 -10.19 -17.88
N GLU A 33 5.91 -9.84 -18.31
CA GLU A 33 6.92 -10.87 -18.57
C GLU A 33 7.25 -11.58 -17.25
N VAL A 34 7.22 -12.91 -17.24
CA VAL A 34 7.57 -13.67 -16.03
C VAL A 34 9.06 -13.53 -15.78
N SER A 35 9.42 -12.95 -14.64
CA SER A 35 10.82 -12.86 -14.24
C SER A 35 11.28 -14.15 -13.56
N SER A 36 12.53 -14.50 -13.77
CA SER A 36 13.18 -15.62 -13.07
C SER A 36 13.46 -15.24 -11.61
N LEU A 37 13.47 -16.25 -10.72
CA LEU A 37 14.00 -16.08 -9.37
C LEU A 37 15.45 -15.61 -9.44
N ARG A 38 15.80 -14.63 -8.62
CA ARG A 38 17.14 -14.08 -8.53
C ARG A 38 17.55 -13.83 -7.08
N MET A 39 18.84 -13.72 -6.86
CA MET A 39 19.37 -13.40 -5.53
C MET A 39 18.92 -12.02 -5.10
N ARG A 40 18.56 -11.93 -3.82
CA ARG A 40 18.20 -10.66 -3.16
C ARG A 40 19.39 -9.69 -3.18
N GLN A 41 19.18 -8.46 -3.60
CA GLN A 41 20.21 -7.41 -3.69
C GLN A 41 20.11 -6.34 -2.60
N ILE A 42 19.04 -6.38 -1.81
CA ILE A 42 18.86 -5.50 -0.66
C ILE A 42 19.03 -6.31 0.64
N PRO A 43 19.39 -5.70 1.76
CA PRO A 43 19.54 -6.40 3.03
C PRO A 43 18.21 -7.05 3.47
N PRO A 44 18.25 -8.09 4.32
CA PRO A 44 17.06 -8.57 5.01
C PRO A 44 16.37 -7.45 5.77
N THR A 45 15.06 -7.56 5.94
CA THR A 45 14.32 -6.60 6.77
C THR A 45 14.74 -6.75 8.24
N ARG A 46 14.84 -5.61 8.92
CA ARG A 46 15.08 -5.55 10.35
C ARG A 46 13.76 -5.71 11.11
N GLU A 47 13.78 -6.51 12.16
CA GLU A 47 12.63 -6.72 13.03
C GLU A 47 12.94 -6.35 14.47
N THR A 48 12.01 -5.65 15.13
CA THR A 48 12.13 -5.24 16.53
C THR A 48 10.78 -5.33 17.21
N ILE A 49 10.77 -5.68 18.50
CA ILE A 49 9.54 -5.70 19.31
C ILE A 49 9.35 -4.32 19.91
N ILE A 50 8.20 -3.72 19.64
CA ILE A 50 7.78 -2.43 20.19
C ILE A 50 6.57 -2.67 21.08
N PRO A 51 6.64 -2.41 22.40
CA PRO A 51 5.48 -2.53 23.27
C PRO A 51 4.48 -1.39 23.04
N ALA A 52 3.21 -1.64 23.36
CA ALA A 52 2.22 -0.59 23.43
C ALA A 52 2.64 0.47 24.47
N LYS A 53 2.41 1.73 24.16
CA LYS A 53 2.74 2.88 25.05
C LYS A 53 1.82 2.91 26.25
N ALA A 54 0.53 2.71 26.02
CA ALA A 54 -0.49 2.81 27.07
C ALA A 54 -1.76 2.05 26.69
N LEU A 55 -2.51 1.65 27.72
CA LEU A 55 -3.93 1.35 27.60
C LEU A 55 -4.66 2.69 27.48
N ALA A 56 -5.32 2.94 26.36
CA ALA A 56 -6.03 4.17 26.11
C ALA A 56 -7.44 4.15 26.73
N HIS A 57 -8.14 3.04 26.53
CA HIS A 57 -9.46 2.82 27.13
C HIS A 57 -9.83 1.33 27.16
N SER A 58 -10.88 1.01 27.92
CA SER A 58 -11.54 -0.29 27.88
C SER A 58 -13.03 -0.11 28.16
N GLY A 59 -13.86 -1.06 27.74
CA GLY A 59 -15.30 -0.98 27.96
C GLY A 59 -15.96 -2.36 27.81
N ARG A 60 -17.19 -2.47 28.34
CA ARG A 60 -18.04 -3.64 28.08
C ARG A 60 -18.62 -3.51 26.68
N VAL A 61 -18.63 -4.61 25.98
CA VAL A 61 -19.21 -4.74 24.62
C VAL A 61 -20.46 -5.57 24.71
N HIS A 62 -21.52 -5.10 24.09
CA HIS A 62 -22.74 -5.88 23.86
C HIS A 62 -22.87 -6.12 22.35
N TRP A 63 -22.73 -7.38 21.95
CA TRP A 63 -22.82 -7.81 20.58
C TRP A 63 -24.27 -8.03 20.18
N LYS A 64 -24.72 -7.40 19.10
CA LYS A 64 -26.06 -7.61 18.55
C LYS A 64 -26.18 -8.86 17.71
N ARG A 65 -25.06 -9.34 17.19
CA ARG A 65 -24.90 -10.62 16.50
C ARG A 65 -23.45 -11.06 16.53
N ASP A 66 -23.21 -12.35 16.36
CA ASP A 66 -21.84 -12.85 16.20
C ASP A 66 -21.30 -12.44 14.82
N PRO A 67 -20.18 -11.72 14.74
CA PRO A 67 -19.60 -11.35 13.47
C PRO A 67 -19.07 -12.56 12.72
N ALA A 68 -19.49 -12.73 11.47
CA ALA A 68 -19.01 -13.80 10.60
C ALA A 68 -17.71 -13.37 9.87
N ASP A 69 -17.59 -12.09 9.56
CA ASP A 69 -16.39 -11.57 8.89
C ASP A 69 -16.11 -10.10 9.28
N TRP A 70 -15.05 -9.54 8.68
CA TRP A 70 -14.63 -8.17 8.90
C TRP A 70 -15.72 -7.12 8.65
N PHE A 71 -16.60 -7.31 7.67
CA PHE A 71 -17.68 -6.37 7.41
C PHE A 71 -18.67 -6.30 8.56
N ASP A 72 -18.94 -7.43 9.20
CA ASP A 72 -19.83 -7.47 10.35
C ASP A 72 -19.32 -6.64 11.52
N VAL A 73 -18.02 -6.72 11.83
CA VAL A 73 -17.41 -5.92 12.91
C VAL A 73 -17.29 -4.44 12.55
N ARG A 74 -17.21 -4.11 11.26
CA ARG A 74 -17.15 -2.73 10.79
C ARG A 74 -18.53 -2.07 10.69
N MET A 75 -19.60 -2.83 10.61
CA MET A 75 -20.94 -2.27 10.48
C MET A 75 -21.32 -1.44 11.70
N LYS A 76 -21.68 -0.19 11.46
CA LYS A 76 -22.18 0.71 12.50
C LYS A 76 -23.38 0.09 13.19
N GLY A 77 -23.28 -0.11 14.51
CA GLY A 77 -24.33 -0.75 15.30
C GLY A 77 -24.24 -2.27 15.38
N ALA A 78 -23.18 -2.91 14.91
CA ALA A 78 -22.95 -4.36 15.12
C ALA A 78 -22.80 -4.69 16.61
N PHE A 79 -22.35 -3.74 17.41
CA PHE A 79 -22.28 -3.84 18.86
C PHE A 79 -22.33 -2.45 19.52
N GLU A 80 -22.53 -2.44 20.82
CA GLU A 80 -22.50 -1.27 21.67
C GLU A 80 -21.35 -1.37 22.67
N VAL A 81 -20.64 -0.27 22.92
CA VAL A 81 -19.51 -0.23 23.87
C VAL A 81 -19.81 0.78 24.96
N SER A 82 -19.69 0.33 26.23
CA SER A 82 -19.79 1.23 27.39
C SER A 82 -18.55 2.12 27.49
N ARG A 83 -18.71 3.25 28.17
CA ARG A 83 -17.58 4.15 28.49
C ARG A 83 -16.95 3.86 29.86
N GLU A 84 -17.40 2.81 30.52
CA GLU A 84 -16.87 2.39 31.81
C GLU A 84 -15.50 1.73 31.62
N LEU A 85 -14.51 2.17 32.39
CA LEU A 85 -13.21 1.52 32.39
C LEU A 85 -13.31 0.19 33.15
N VAL A 86 -13.08 -0.94 32.47
CA VAL A 86 -13.27 -2.28 33.04
C VAL A 86 -11.97 -3.08 33.17
N ALA A 87 -10.91 -2.71 32.46
CA ALA A 87 -9.60 -3.33 32.60
C ALA A 87 -8.90 -2.83 33.87
N VAL A 88 -8.39 -3.75 34.68
CA VAL A 88 -7.68 -3.46 35.94
C VAL A 88 -6.20 -3.74 35.76
N ALA A 89 -5.35 -2.73 35.99
CA ALA A 89 -3.90 -2.91 35.98
C ALA A 89 -3.45 -3.85 37.12
N ARG A 90 -2.64 -4.86 36.78
CA ARG A 90 -2.05 -5.83 37.74
C ARG A 90 -0.53 -5.77 37.80
N GLY A 91 0.05 -4.78 37.16
CA GLY A 91 1.48 -4.53 37.05
C GLY A 91 1.81 -3.84 35.75
N GLU A 92 3.09 -3.59 35.50
CA GLU A 92 3.53 -2.99 34.27
C GLU A 92 3.19 -3.90 33.07
N GLY A 93 2.42 -3.38 32.14
CA GLY A 93 2.03 -4.10 30.91
C GLY A 93 1.12 -5.31 31.15
N VAL A 94 0.45 -5.40 32.32
CA VAL A 94 -0.47 -6.49 32.64
C VAL A 94 -1.84 -5.92 33.05
N TRP A 95 -2.89 -6.39 32.38
CA TRP A 95 -4.27 -5.97 32.64
C TRP A 95 -5.17 -7.19 32.85
N GLU A 96 -5.99 -7.13 33.87
CA GLU A 96 -7.03 -8.12 34.14
C GLU A 96 -8.36 -7.64 33.57
N LEU A 97 -9.00 -8.50 32.79
CA LEU A 97 -10.33 -8.30 32.23
C LEU A 97 -11.31 -9.19 32.98
N PRO A 98 -12.50 -8.71 33.36
CA PRO A 98 -13.51 -9.54 33.99
C PRO A 98 -14.01 -10.65 33.06
N ALA A 99 -14.61 -11.68 33.63
CA ALA A 99 -15.24 -12.75 32.88
C ALA A 99 -16.37 -12.22 31.97
N THR A 100 -16.57 -12.88 30.82
CA THR A 100 -17.64 -12.61 29.85
C THR A 100 -18.34 -13.92 29.49
N PRO A 101 -19.10 -14.52 30.44
CA PRO A 101 -19.70 -15.84 30.25
C PRO A 101 -20.90 -15.87 29.30
N LYS A 102 -21.51 -14.70 29.03
CA LYS A 102 -22.64 -14.61 28.11
C LYS A 102 -22.16 -14.44 26.67
N PRO A 103 -22.81 -15.09 25.69
CA PRO A 103 -22.37 -15.10 24.31
C PRO A 103 -22.45 -13.71 23.62
N ASP A 104 -23.31 -12.82 24.11
CA ASP A 104 -23.52 -11.47 23.61
C ASP A 104 -22.69 -10.40 24.35
N GLU A 105 -21.92 -10.79 25.36
CA GLU A 105 -21.06 -9.90 26.14
C GLU A 105 -19.59 -10.10 25.80
N GLY A 106 -18.86 -8.97 25.84
CA GLY A 106 -17.42 -8.95 25.67
C GLY A 106 -16.80 -7.75 26.36
N ILE A 107 -15.50 -7.63 26.20
CA ILE A 107 -14.73 -6.47 26.66
C ILE A 107 -13.84 -6.02 25.53
N GLU A 108 -13.86 -4.74 25.23
CA GLU A 108 -12.83 -4.10 24.41
C GLU A 108 -11.73 -3.54 25.30
N VAL A 109 -10.50 -3.66 24.82
CA VAL A 109 -9.33 -2.96 25.34
C VAL A 109 -8.54 -2.36 24.20
N THR A 110 -8.28 -1.06 24.26
CA THR A 110 -7.61 -0.32 23.20
C THR A 110 -6.27 0.22 23.67
N PHE A 111 -5.25 -0.07 22.92
CA PHE A 111 -3.87 0.32 23.17
C PHE A 111 -3.41 1.36 22.17
N GLU A 112 -2.68 2.37 22.66
CA GLU A 112 -1.99 3.37 21.86
C GLU A 112 -0.50 3.05 21.78
N PHE A 113 0.08 3.21 20.59
CA PHE A 113 1.52 3.23 20.35
C PHE A 113 2.05 4.66 20.29
N ALA A 114 3.34 4.84 20.55
CA ALA A 114 3.97 6.17 20.54
C ALA A 114 3.92 6.83 19.15
N GLU A 115 3.98 6.01 18.09
CA GLU A 115 3.93 6.42 16.69
C GLU A 115 3.16 5.40 15.85
N GLN A 116 2.88 5.71 14.61
CA GLN A 116 2.39 4.72 13.65
C GLN A 116 3.51 3.74 13.29
N ILE A 117 3.20 2.46 13.27
CA ILE A 117 4.17 1.37 13.09
C ILE A 117 3.64 0.38 12.08
N ALA A 118 4.46 0.01 11.09
CA ALA A 118 4.21 -1.15 10.24
C ALA A 118 4.85 -2.41 10.86
N GLY A 119 4.03 -3.42 11.11
CA GLY A 119 4.50 -4.66 11.73
C GLY A 119 3.38 -5.62 12.08
N PHE A 120 3.72 -6.69 12.75
CA PHE A 120 2.80 -7.76 13.12
C PHE A 120 2.27 -7.52 14.53
N PRO A 121 0.95 -7.21 14.71
CA PRO A 121 0.31 -7.15 16.02
C PRO A 121 0.55 -8.44 16.81
N ARG A 122 0.95 -8.29 18.08
CA ARG A 122 1.20 -9.42 18.95
C ARG A 122 0.76 -9.14 20.39
N PHE A 123 0.38 -10.18 21.10
CA PHE A 123 0.00 -10.13 22.52
C PHE A 123 0.04 -11.49 23.15
N ARG A 124 0.06 -11.53 24.48
CA ARG A 124 -0.08 -12.74 25.28
C ARG A 124 -1.29 -12.63 26.19
N LEU A 125 -1.98 -13.73 26.38
CA LEU A 125 -3.12 -13.84 27.28
C LEU A 125 -2.99 -15.10 28.13
N GLU A 126 -3.41 -14.98 29.40
CA GLU A 126 -3.81 -16.15 30.17
C GLU A 126 -5.34 -16.16 30.19
N ALA A 127 -5.93 -17.20 29.62
CA ALA A 127 -7.37 -17.27 29.36
C ALA A 127 -7.91 -18.68 29.48
N PRO A 128 -9.22 -18.87 29.78
CA PRO A 128 -9.88 -20.15 29.68
C PRO A 128 -9.98 -20.62 28.21
N ALA A 129 -10.03 -21.93 28.01
CA ALA A 129 -10.25 -22.51 26.70
C ALA A 129 -11.55 -22.02 26.07
N GLY A 130 -11.52 -21.73 24.77
CA GLY A 130 -12.67 -21.24 24.02
C GLY A 130 -12.91 -19.72 24.13
N THR A 131 -12.08 -18.98 24.89
CA THR A 131 -12.10 -17.51 24.85
C THR A 131 -11.79 -17.04 23.43
N ILE A 132 -12.60 -16.13 22.93
CA ILE A 132 -12.45 -15.56 21.59
C ILE A 132 -11.83 -14.16 21.73
N VAL A 133 -10.83 -13.87 20.89
CA VAL A 133 -10.18 -12.57 20.81
C VAL A 133 -10.22 -12.09 19.39
N GLU A 134 -10.90 -10.98 19.14
CA GLU A 134 -10.84 -10.28 17.86
C GLU A 134 -9.89 -9.11 17.97
N VAL A 135 -9.01 -8.98 16.97
CA VAL A 135 -7.97 -7.95 16.89
C VAL A 135 -8.29 -7.01 15.77
N MET A 136 -8.29 -5.72 16.07
CA MET A 136 -8.46 -4.66 15.09
C MET A 136 -7.36 -3.62 15.26
N THR A 137 -6.96 -3.03 14.15
CA THR A 137 -5.94 -1.96 14.13
C THR A 137 -6.41 -0.78 13.27
N THR A 138 -5.93 0.42 13.59
CA THR A 138 -6.14 1.60 12.75
C THR A 138 -5.01 2.61 12.91
N GLU A 139 -4.80 3.42 11.89
CA GLU A 139 -3.80 4.50 11.89
C GLU A 139 -4.27 5.70 12.70
N SER A 140 -5.57 5.97 12.72
CA SER A 140 -6.17 7.15 13.37
C SER A 140 -7.37 6.76 14.22
N HIS A 141 -7.41 7.28 15.45
CA HIS A 141 -8.50 7.09 16.40
C HIS A 141 -8.60 8.28 17.34
N ASP A 142 -9.82 8.68 17.65
CA ASP A 142 -10.10 9.69 18.66
C ASP A 142 -10.92 9.07 19.81
N PRO A 143 -10.27 8.72 20.94
CA PRO A 143 -10.94 8.09 22.09
C PRO A 143 -12.03 8.95 22.71
N GLN A 144 -12.02 10.27 22.47
CA GLN A 144 -13.04 11.19 23.00
C GLN A 144 -14.35 11.10 22.19
N LYS A 145 -14.24 10.77 20.89
CA LYS A 145 -15.40 10.67 20.00
C LYS A 145 -16.04 9.30 20.06
N THR A 146 -15.23 8.25 20.04
CA THR A 146 -15.74 6.88 19.96
C THR A 146 -14.86 5.90 20.73
N ARG A 147 -15.46 4.82 21.22
CA ARG A 147 -14.76 3.62 21.74
C ARG A 147 -14.54 2.58 20.66
N TRP A 148 -15.24 2.73 19.55
CA TRP A 148 -15.10 1.88 18.39
C TRP A 148 -13.85 2.24 17.60
N LEU A 149 -13.02 1.25 17.29
CA LEU A 149 -11.88 1.42 16.41
C LEU A 149 -12.36 1.20 14.98
N ASP A 150 -12.50 2.28 14.21
CA ASP A 150 -12.85 2.17 12.80
C ASP A 150 -11.64 1.65 12.01
N THR A 151 -11.73 0.39 11.62
CA THR A 151 -10.67 -0.28 10.85
C THR A 151 -10.85 0.00 9.38
N TYR A 152 -9.76 0.30 8.72
CA TYR A 152 -9.72 0.42 7.27
C TYR A 152 -9.19 -0.91 6.69
N TYR A 153 -9.80 -1.45 5.63
CA TYR A 153 -9.30 -2.62 4.88
C TYR A 153 -8.88 -3.85 5.69
N TYR A 154 -9.78 -4.77 5.97
CA TYR A 154 -9.51 -6.12 6.50
C TYR A 154 -8.59 -6.22 7.73
N SER A 155 -8.32 -5.12 8.42
CA SER A 155 -7.53 -5.13 9.65
C SER A 155 -8.31 -5.74 10.81
N TRP A 156 -8.63 -7.01 10.68
CA TRP A 156 -9.35 -7.80 11.66
C TRP A 156 -8.90 -9.25 11.61
N SER A 157 -8.58 -9.79 12.78
CA SER A 157 -8.22 -11.20 12.95
C SER A 157 -8.92 -11.76 14.17
N ARG A 158 -9.27 -13.05 14.13
CA ARG A 158 -9.89 -13.75 15.24
C ARG A 158 -8.98 -14.87 15.71
N PHE A 159 -8.76 -14.93 17.04
CA PHE A 159 -8.04 -15.99 17.71
C PHE A 159 -8.96 -16.71 18.70
N MET A 160 -8.76 -18.02 18.86
CA MET A 160 -9.43 -18.82 19.87
C MET A 160 -8.39 -19.35 20.84
N CYS A 161 -8.58 -19.07 22.13
CA CYS A 161 -7.64 -19.46 23.18
C CYS A 161 -7.80 -20.95 23.56
N ARG A 162 -6.68 -21.58 23.85
CA ARG A 162 -6.61 -22.80 24.67
C ARG A 162 -6.58 -22.42 26.13
N GLU A 163 -6.74 -23.42 27.02
CA GLU A 163 -6.61 -23.21 28.45
C GLU A 163 -5.20 -22.72 28.83
N GLY A 164 -5.13 -21.70 29.67
CA GLY A 164 -3.89 -21.15 30.21
C GLY A 164 -3.24 -20.11 29.32
N ASP A 165 -1.92 -20.19 29.15
CA ASP A 165 -1.10 -19.17 28.46
C ASP A 165 -1.19 -19.31 26.93
N ASN A 166 -1.48 -18.22 26.27
CA ASN A 166 -1.61 -18.10 24.84
C ASN A 166 -0.75 -16.95 24.34
N GLU A 167 -0.04 -17.17 23.24
CA GLU A 167 0.70 -16.13 22.53
C GLU A 167 0.21 -16.07 21.09
N PHE A 168 -0.15 -14.88 20.65
CA PHE A 168 -0.65 -14.62 19.32
C PHE A 168 0.15 -13.56 18.61
N GLU A 169 0.33 -13.78 17.32
CA GLU A 169 0.84 -12.81 16.37
C GLU A 169 0.07 -12.96 15.07
N THR A 170 -0.24 -11.85 14.39
CA THR A 170 -0.94 -11.89 13.11
C THR A 170 -0.04 -12.47 12.02
N PHE A 171 -0.64 -13.15 11.03
CA PHE A 171 0.10 -13.70 9.88
C PHE A 171 0.50 -12.62 8.86
N ASP A 172 -0.22 -11.49 8.87
CA ASP A 172 0.06 -10.36 8.00
C ASP A 172 0.41 -9.13 8.84
N TYR A 173 1.26 -8.25 8.28
CA TYR A 173 1.58 -7.00 8.94
C TYR A 173 0.45 -5.99 8.77
N GLU A 174 0.34 -5.10 9.74
CA GLU A 174 -0.56 -3.96 9.71
C GLU A 174 0.23 -2.65 9.85
N SER A 175 -0.33 -1.53 9.38
CA SER A 175 0.18 -0.20 9.67
C SER A 175 -0.81 0.50 10.58
N PHE A 176 -0.39 0.80 11.80
CA PHE A 176 -1.31 1.28 12.83
C PHE A 176 -0.60 2.06 13.94
N ARG A 177 -1.39 2.89 14.62
CA ARG A 177 -1.04 3.51 15.90
C ARG A 177 -1.93 2.99 17.04
N TRP A 178 -3.07 2.41 16.71
CA TRP A 178 -4.07 1.94 17.65
C TRP A 178 -4.37 0.48 17.40
N LEU A 179 -4.40 -0.30 18.50
CA LEU A 179 -4.73 -1.72 18.49
C LEU A 179 -5.84 -1.95 19.51
N GLN A 180 -6.93 -2.60 19.10
CA GLN A 180 -8.05 -2.96 19.95
C GLN A 180 -8.24 -4.47 19.97
N LEU A 181 -8.39 -5.03 21.16
CA LEU A 181 -8.75 -6.42 21.39
C LEU A 181 -10.19 -6.47 21.90
N HIS A 182 -11.02 -7.28 21.27
CA HIS A 182 -12.33 -7.66 21.78
C HIS A 182 -12.24 -9.06 22.36
N VAL A 183 -12.47 -9.20 23.67
CA VAL A 183 -12.38 -10.45 24.38
C VAL A 183 -13.78 -10.87 24.82
N ARG A 184 -14.20 -12.07 24.43
CA ARG A 184 -15.52 -12.61 24.76
C ARG A 184 -15.48 -14.13 25.01
N ASN A 185 -16.58 -14.67 25.52
CA ASN A 185 -16.71 -16.10 25.87
C ASN A 185 -15.67 -16.56 26.89
N ALA A 186 -15.29 -15.68 27.82
CA ALA A 186 -14.35 -15.99 28.89
C ALA A 186 -15.10 -16.41 30.17
N SER A 187 -15.01 -17.67 30.56
CA SER A 187 -15.69 -18.22 31.75
C SER A 187 -15.10 -17.72 33.07
N ARG A 188 -13.88 -17.19 33.06
CA ARG A 188 -13.16 -16.58 34.17
C ARG A 188 -12.37 -15.37 33.73
N PRO A 189 -11.84 -14.52 34.64
CA PRO A 189 -11.01 -13.39 34.25
C PRO A 189 -9.85 -13.76 33.32
N VAL A 190 -9.51 -12.85 32.41
CA VAL A 190 -8.42 -12.97 31.44
C VAL A 190 -7.32 -12.00 31.79
N LEU A 191 -6.06 -12.45 31.80
CA LEU A 191 -4.90 -11.56 31.95
C LEU A 191 -4.29 -11.28 30.58
N VAL A 192 -4.33 -10.01 30.16
CA VAL A 192 -3.69 -9.53 28.92
C VAL A 192 -2.29 -9.05 29.25
N ARG A 193 -1.29 -9.52 28.51
CA ARG A 193 0.13 -9.23 28.71
C ARG A 193 0.85 -8.93 27.41
N ALA A 194 1.99 -8.27 27.50
CA ALA A 194 2.94 -8.08 26.41
C ALA A 194 2.30 -7.65 25.08
N VAL A 195 1.31 -6.73 25.15
CA VAL A 195 0.73 -6.14 23.95
C VAL A 195 1.77 -5.29 23.24
N GLY A 196 1.97 -5.56 21.95
CA GLY A 196 3.00 -4.91 21.17
C GLY A 196 2.87 -5.20 19.69
N VAL A 197 3.91 -4.87 18.97
CA VAL A 197 4.06 -5.12 17.55
C VAL A 197 5.48 -5.61 17.25
N ARG A 198 5.62 -6.64 16.45
CA ARG A 198 6.90 -6.97 15.83
C ARG A 198 7.04 -6.09 14.59
N ARG A 199 7.68 -4.91 14.79
CA ARG A 199 7.92 -3.95 13.72
C ARG A 199 8.83 -4.57 12.68
N ARG A 200 8.49 -4.41 11.41
CA ARG A 200 9.31 -4.80 10.27
C ARG A 200 9.61 -3.57 9.42
N GLN A 201 10.85 -3.39 9.04
CA GLN A 201 11.28 -2.26 8.21
C GLN A 201 12.50 -2.64 7.38
N TYR A 202 12.78 -1.86 6.33
CA TYR A 202 14.05 -1.93 5.62
C TYR A 202 15.22 -1.70 6.61
N ASP A 203 16.32 -2.43 6.44
CA ASP A 203 17.51 -2.23 7.27
C ASP A 203 18.32 -1.04 6.75
N TRP A 204 17.97 0.14 7.24
CA TRP A 204 18.58 1.40 6.81
C TRP A 204 20.04 1.47 7.24
N PRO A 205 20.97 1.86 6.34
CA PRO A 205 22.41 1.91 6.66
C PRO A 205 22.75 3.02 7.63
N THR A 206 21.94 4.07 7.68
CA THR A 206 22.15 5.24 8.53
C THR A 206 20.86 5.68 9.20
N GLU A 207 21.00 6.20 10.41
CA GLU A 207 19.90 6.91 11.07
C GLU A 207 19.90 8.36 10.59
N PRO A 208 18.77 8.86 10.06
CA PRO A 208 18.71 10.23 9.57
C PRO A 208 18.79 11.23 10.71
N VAL A 209 19.61 12.26 10.54
CA VAL A 209 19.76 13.35 11.50
C VAL A 209 19.37 14.66 10.82
N ILE A 210 18.11 15.02 10.94
CA ILE A 210 17.59 16.32 10.48
C ILE A 210 17.28 17.15 11.71
N ARG A 211 17.87 18.36 11.79
CA ARG A 211 17.70 19.29 12.91
C ARG A 211 17.23 20.64 12.41
N THR A 212 16.20 21.19 13.05
CA THR A 212 15.71 22.54 12.82
C THR A 212 15.34 23.20 14.12
N SER A 213 15.51 24.52 14.22
CA SER A 213 15.07 25.32 15.37
C SER A 213 13.55 25.45 15.45
N GLU A 214 12.85 25.21 14.35
CA GLU A 214 11.40 25.32 14.24
C GLU A 214 10.70 24.02 14.68
N ALA A 215 10.10 24.01 15.86
CA ALA A 215 9.48 22.79 16.40
C ALA A 215 8.38 22.17 15.52
N PRO A 216 7.50 22.93 14.82
CA PRO A 216 6.56 22.35 13.87
C PRO A 216 7.25 21.67 12.70
N LEU A 217 8.32 22.27 12.17
CA LEU A 217 9.08 21.71 11.05
C LEU A 217 9.84 20.46 11.47
N GLN A 218 10.41 20.44 12.69
CA GLN A 218 11.04 19.22 13.22
C GLN A 218 10.05 18.07 13.31
N ARG A 219 8.84 18.31 13.82
CA ARG A 219 7.79 17.27 13.86
C ARG A 219 7.39 16.78 12.48
N LEU A 220 7.38 17.64 11.47
CA LEU A 220 7.10 17.26 10.09
C LEU A 220 8.20 16.32 9.54
N PHE A 221 9.47 16.65 9.76
CA PHE A 221 10.58 15.77 9.37
C PHE A 221 10.52 14.42 10.08
N ASP A 222 10.30 14.41 11.39
CA ASP A 222 10.21 13.17 12.18
C ASP A 222 9.05 12.29 11.68
N ALA A 223 7.89 12.87 11.37
CA ALA A 223 6.74 12.17 10.81
C ALA A 223 7.05 11.62 9.40
N GLY A 224 7.69 12.42 8.53
CA GLY A 224 8.10 11.98 7.19
C GLY A 224 9.09 10.81 7.23
N ILE A 225 10.09 10.87 8.11
CA ILE A 225 11.06 9.78 8.33
C ILE A 225 10.34 8.51 8.79
N ASN A 226 9.42 8.62 9.74
CA ASN A 226 8.63 7.47 10.20
C ASN A 226 7.73 6.90 9.09
N THR A 227 7.13 7.76 8.26
CA THR A 227 6.34 7.35 7.10
C THR A 227 7.19 6.53 6.12
N LEU A 228 8.37 7.00 5.75
CA LEU A 228 9.29 6.25 4.88
C LEU A 228 9.67 4.89 5.49
N ARG A 229 9.94 4.83 6.81
CA ARG A 229 10.23 3.57 7.50
C ARG A 229 9.08 2.58 7.45
N ASN A 230 7.84 3.05 7.50
CA ASN A 230 6.65 2.21 7.45
C ASN A 230 6.26 1.80 6.02
N SER A 231 6.65 2.59 5.00
CA SER A 231 6.36 2.30 3.60
C SER A 231 7.46 1.51 2.88
N ALA A 232 8.66 1.42 3.46
CA ALA A 232 9.79 0.71 2.86
C ALA A 232 10.11 -0.57 3.62
N LEU A 233 9.73 -1.70 3.06
CA LEU A 233 10.00 -3.05 3.56
C LEU A 233 10.92 -3.79 2.58
N ASP A 234 10.37 -4.71 1.83
CA ASP A 234 11.02 -5.38 0.69
C ASP A 234 10.85 -4.60 -0.61
N SER A 235 9.87 -3.72 -0.65
CA SER A 235 9.56 -2.78 -1.71
C SER A 235 9.11 -1.46 -1.08
N VAL A 236 9.03 -0.43 -1.88
CA VAL A 236 8.47 0.86 -1.49
C VAL A 236 7.00 0.85 -1.91
N VAL A 237 6.09 1.04 -0.95
CA VAL A 237 4.64 0.99 -1.18
C VAL A 237 4.00 2.35 -0.91
N ASP A 238 2.83 2.60 -1.48
CA ASP A 238 2.03 3.83 -1.28
C ASP A 238 1.76 4.10 0.20
N GLY A 239 1.32 3.08 0.92
CA GLY A 239 1.05 3.14 2.34
C GLY A 239 0.83 1.76 2.96
N GLY A 240 1.16 1.63 4.24
CA GLY A 240 1.08 0.35 4.95
C GLY A 240 -0.33 -0.08 5.37
N GLY A 241 -1.28 0.87 5.47
CA GLY A 241 -2.60 0.61 6.03
C GLY A 241 -3.64 0.12 5.02
N ARG A 242 -3.62 0.64 3.80
CA ARG A 242 -4.69 0.43 2.82
C ARG A 242 -4.27 -0.51 1.69
N GLU A 243 -3.64 0.02 0.64
CA GLU A 243 -3.42 -0.70 -0.62
C GLU A 243 -2.16 -1.55 -0.58
N ARG A 244 -1.08 -1.02 -0.03
CA ARG A 244 0.23 -1.69 0.07
C ARG A 244 0.79 -2.09 -1.29
N GLN A 245 0.64 -1.20 -2.27
CA GLN A 245 1.04 -1.46 -3.63
C GLN A 245 2.31 -0.69 -3.99
N GLN A 246 3.14 -1.29 -4.83
CA GLN A 246 4.31 -0.64 -5.40
C GLN A 246 3.90 0.13 -6.66
N TYR A 247 3.23 1.28 -6.47
CA TYR A 247 2.91 2.22 -7.55
C TYR A 247 4.14 3.05 -7.92
N SER A 248 4.33 3.34 -9.22
CA SER A 248 5.41 4.24 -9.63
C SER A 248 5.10 5.70 -9.30
N GLY A 249 3.84 6.13 -9.37
CA GLY A 249 3.47 7.50 -9.01
C GLY A 249 3.85 7.84 -7.57
N ASP A 250 3.46 6.99 -6.63
CA ASP A 250 3.79 7.15 -5.20
C ASP A 250 5.27 6.88 -4.93
N GLY A 251 5.80 5.81 -5.52
CA GLY A 251 7.19 5.38 -5.34
C GLY A 251 8.18 6.43 -5.77
N GLY A 252 7.98 7.08 -6.92
CA GLY A 252 8.87 8.10 -7.43
C GLY A 252 9.16 9.21 -6.42
N HIS A 253 8.13 9.74 -5.77
CA HIS A 253 8.27 10.75 -4.71
C HIS A 253 9.02 10.19 -3.50
N GLN A 254 8.75 8.96 -3.11
CA GLN A 254 9.41 8.31 -1.97
C GLN A 254 10.89 8.03 -2.25
N LEU A 255 11.26 7.65 -3.48
CA LEU A 255 12.66 7.39 -3.85
C LEU A 255 13.55 8.62 -3.64
N HIS A 256 13.08 9.81 -4.02
CA HIS A 256 13.79 11.06 -3.73
C HIS A 256 13.96 11.29 -2.23
N ALA A 257 12.86 11.17 -1.47
CA ALA A 257 12.91 11.35 -0.03
C ALA A 257 13.86 10.34 0.65
N ILE A 258 13.83 9.08 0.24
CA ILE A 258 14.73 8.02 0.72
C ILE A 258 16.18 8.39 0.44
N ARG A 259 16.48 8.89 -0.75
CA ARG A 259 17.84 9.29 -1.12
C ARG A 259 18.38 10.40 -0.22
N TYR A 260 17.58 11.46 -0.03
CA TYR A 260 18.01 12.61 0.78
C TYR A 260 18.06 12.30 2.28
N VAL A 261 17.14 11.47 2.78
CA VAL A 261 17.01 11.18 4.21
C VAL A 261 17.98 10.08 4.66
N PHE A 262 18.07 8.98 3.90
CA PHE A 262 18.84 7.80 4.30
C PHE A 262 20.11 7.59 3.47
N GLY A 263 20.28 8.28 2.35
CA GLY A 263 21.39 8.07 1.44
C GLY A 263 21.44 6.66 0.82
N GLU A 264 20.31 5.96 0.74
CA GLU A 264 20.23 4.55 0.36
C GLU A 264 19.80 4.36 -1.11
N PRO A 265 20.72 4.00 -2.03
CA PRO A 265 20.38 3.81 -3.43
C PRO A 265 19.85 2.42 -3.77
N ARG A 266 20.15 1.38 -2.96
CA ARG A 266 19.87 -0.02 -3.32
C ARG A 266 18.38 -0.33 -3.37
N ILE A 267 17.58 0.21 -2.45
CA ILE A 267 16.13 0.02 -2.47
C ILE A 267 15.51 0.73 -3.68
N ALA A 268 16.05 1.90 -4.06
CA ALA A 268 15.64 2.60 -5.28
C ALA A 268 15.96 1.78 -6.54
N ALA A 269 17.19 1.30 -6.67
CA ALA A 269 17.59 0.43 -7.78
C ALA A 269 16.72 -0.83 -7.86
N ARG A 270 16.40 -1.45 -6.71
CA ARG A 270 15.48 -2.58 -6.66
C ARG A 270 14.07 -2.19 -7.12
N PHE A 271 13.54 -1.06 -6.66
CA PHE A 271 12.23 -0.56 -7.07
C PHE A 271 12.17 -0.40 -8.59
N LEU A 272 13.14 0.31 -9.18
CA LEU A 272 13.19 0.55 -10.63
C LEU A 272 13.21 -0.77 -11.42
N ARG A 273 14.04 -1.71 -11.02
CA ARG A 273 14.12 -3.00 -11.67
C ARG A 273 12.82 -3.78 -11.54
N THR A 274 12.31 -3.98 -10.32
CA THR A 274 11.12 -4.80 -10.10
C THR A 274 9.88 -4.18 -10.70
N PHE A 275 9.69 -2.87 -10.62
CA PHE A 275 8.56 -2.22 -11.28
C PHE A 275 8.64 -2.35 -12.80
N SER A 276 9.84 -2.24 -13.38
CA SER A 276 10.02 -2.40 -14.83
C SER A 276 9.57 -3.77 -15.36
N GLU A 277 9.64 -4.81 -14.52
CA GLU A 277 9.17 -6.17 -14.87
C GLU A 277 7.65 -6.23 -15.07
N GLY A 278 6.92 -5.23 -14.59
CA GLY A 278 5.49 -5.04 -14.84
C GLY A 278 5.16 -4.52 -16.23
N LEU A 279 6.12 -4.40 -17.15
CA LEU A 279 5.84 -4.06 -18.55
C LEU A 279 5.06 -5.20 -19.21
N THR A 280 3.91 -4.85 -19.79
CA THR A 280 3.06 -5.81 -20.50
C THR A 280 3.61 -6.16 -21.87
N LYS A 281 3.14 -7.25 -22.46
CA LYS A 281 3.47 -7.60 -23.87
C LYS A 281 3.05 -6.51 -24.86
N SER A 282 1.99 -5.75 -24.54
CA SER A 282 1.52 -4.62 -25.35
C SER A 282 2.42 -3.40 -25.27
N GLY A 283 3.27 -3.27 -24.25
CA GLY A 283 4.26 -2.21 -24.12
C GLY A 283 3.92 -1.10 -23.11
N PHE A 284 2.88 -1.25 -22.28
CA PHE A 284 2.60 -0.34 -21.17
C PHE A 284 2.88 -1.01 -19.82
N PHE A 285 3.20 -0.21 -18.82
CA PHE A 285 3.42 -0.71 -17.46
C PHE A 285 2.09 -0.92 -16.73
N LEU A 286 2.04 -1.97 -15.89
CA LEU A 286 1.01 -2.08 -14.86
C LEU A 286 1.12 -0.90 -13.91
N ASP A 287 0.00 -0.52 -13.28
CA ASP A 287 -0.04 0.59 -12.31
C ASP A 287 0.80 0.31 -11.07
N CYS A 288 0.82 -0.94 -10.62
CA CYS A 288 1.66 -1.43 -9.53
C CYS A 288 2.28 -2.78 -9.86
N TYR A 289 3.56 -2.95 -9.52
CA TYR A 289 4.25 -4.23 -9.70
C TYR A 289 5.53 -4.30 -8.85
N PRO A 290 5.79 -5.41 -8.12
CA PRO A 290 4.85 -6.51 -7.88
C PRO A 290 3.63 -6.02 -7.09
N ALA A 291 2.46 -6.60 -7.38
CA ALA A 291 1.23 -6.28 -6.68
C ALA A 291 1.08 -7.13 -5.42
N TYR A 292 0.54 -6.51 -4.36
CA TYR A 292 0.09 -7.20 -3.16
C TYR A 292 -1.38 -7.61 -3.31
N ASP A 293 -1.76 -8.79 -2.83
CA ASP A 293 -3.08 -9.35 -3.09
C ASP A 293 -4.24 -8.71 -2.29
N ARG A 294 -3.93 -7.85 -1.33
CA ARG A 294 -4.94 -7.21 -0.46
C ARG A 294 -5.96 -6.39 -1.23
N LEU A 295 -5.50 -5.59 -2.18
CA LEU A 295 -6.37 -4.79 -3.03
C LEU A 295 -7.21 -5.67 -3.97
N ALA A 296 -6.63 -6.72 -4.52
CA ALA A 296 -7.34 -7.67 -5.36
C ALA A 296 -8.51 -8.33 -4.61
N ARG A 297 -8.32 -8.70 -3.35
CA ARG A 297 -9.41 -9.25 -2.50
C ARG A 297 -10.52 -8.24 -2.25
N LEU A 298 -10.19 -6.96 -2.04
CA LEU A 298 -11.17 -5.89 -1.92
C LEU A 298 -11.95 -5.70 -3.22
N ALA A 299 -11.25 -5.59 -4.35
CA ALA A 299 -11.86 -5.43 -5.65
C ALA A 299 -12.85 -6.56 -5.98
N GLN A 300 -12.54 -7.79 -5.61
CA GLN A 300 -13.43 -8.93 -5.79
C GLN A 300 -14.71 -8.85 -4.96
N ARG A 301 -14.70 -8.21 -3.80
CA ARG A 301 -15.84 -8.13 -2.89
C ARG A 301 -16.68 -6.87 -3.04
N GLU A 302 -16.05 -5.73 -3.22
CA GLU A 302 -16.75 -4.44 -3.19
C GLU A 302 -17.01 -3.87 -4.58
N LEU A 303 -16.20 -4.24 -5.56
CA LEU A 303 -16.19 -3.59 -6.84
C LEU A 303 -16.13 -4.62 -7.95
N ASP A 304 -17.17 -4.68 -8.71
CA ASP A 304 -17.06 -5.08 -10.11
C ASP A 304 -16.13 -4.13 -10.91
N SER A 305 -15.35 -3.35 -10.23
CA SER A 305 -14.56 -2.28 -10.80
C SER A 305 -13.14 -2.32 -10.29
N ALA A 306 -12.34 -3.20 -10.85
CA ALA A 306 -10.93 -2.93 -10.96
C ALA A 306 -10.74 -1.74 -11.92
N TYR A 307 -11.21 -0.54 -11.52
CA TYR A 307 -10.96 0.69 -12.29
C TYR A 307 -9.53 1.18 -12.20
N TRP A 308 -8.72 0.53 -11.40
CA TRP A 308 -7.31 0.76 -11.31
C TRP A 308 -6.62 -0.01 -12.44
N GLY A 309 -6.93 0.39 -13.68
CA GLY A 309 -6.18 -0.09 -14.84
C GLY A 309 -4.79 0.50 -14.86
N PRO A 310 -3.89 -0.07 -15.67
CA PRO A 310 -2.57 0.50 -15.88
C PRO A 310 -2.65 1.99 -16.22
N LEU A 311 -1.86 2.81 -15.54
CA LEU A 311 -1.90 4.26 -15.61
C LEU A 311 -0.74 4.78 -16.45
N LEU A 312 -1.03 5.34 -17.63
CA LEU A 312 -0.01 5.79 -18.57
C LEU A 312 0.85 6.92 -18.02
N ASP A 313 0.27 7.83 -17.25
CA ASP A 313 0.99 8.93 -16.59
C ASP A 313 1.94 8.40 -15.49
N HIS A 314 1.61 7.32 -14.81
CA HIS A 314 2.53 6.62 -13.93
C HIS A 314 3.71 6.02 -14.70
N GLY A 315 3.47 5.45 -15.87
CA GLY A 315 4.54 4.99 -16.76
C GLY A 315 5.45 6.13 -17.23
N VAL A 316 4.87 7.30 -17.53
CA VAL A 316 5.64 8.52 -17.86
C VAL A 316 6.50 8.95 -16.66
N GLY A 317 5.93 9.00 -15.45
CA GLY A 317 6.66 9.29 -14.20
C GLY A 317 7.80 8.31 -13.96
N PHE A 318 7.57 7.04 -14.21
CA PHE A 318 8.60 6.01 -14.04
C PHE A 318 9.84 6.22 -14.92
N VAL A 319 9.70 6.81 -16.12
CA VAL A 319 10.88 7.20 -16.92
C VAL A 319 11.68 8.30 -16.23
N PHE A 320 11.01 9.27 -15.60
CA PHE A 320 11.68 10.31 -14.80
C PHE A 320 12.38 9.70 -13.57
N ASP A 321 11.78 8.72 -12.91
CA ASP A 321 12.40 8.06 -11.75
C ASP A 321 13.73 7.39 -12.10
N ASN A 322 13.77 6.72 -13.27
CA ASN A 322 15.02 6.12 -13.78
C ASN A 322 16.08 7.18 -14.10
N TRP A 323 15.69 8.29 -14.73
CA TRP A 323 16.58 9.40 -15.01
C TRP A 323 17.11 10.05 -13.74
N ASN A 324 16.25 10.32 -12.77
CA ASN A 324 16.61 10.92 -11.50
C ASN A 324 17.58 10.00 -10.71
N HIS A 325 17.33 8.70 -10.70
CA HIS A 325 18.25 7.74 -10.08
C HIS A 325 19.64 7.82 -10.72
N TYR A 326 19.71 7.89 -12.05
CA TYR A 326 21.00 8.06 -12.74
C TYR A 326 21.68 9.38 -12.39
N LEU A 327 20.94 10.48 -12.36
CA LEU A 327 21.51 11.79 -11.97
C LEU A 327 22.10 11.78 -10.55
N GLU A 328 21.44 11.06 -9.66
CA GLU A 328 21.83 11.00 -8.24
C GLU A 328 22.99 10.03 -7.97
N THR A 329 23.13 8.98 -8.77
CA THR A 329 24.03 7.86 -8.48
C THR A 329 25.10 7.62 -9.55
N GLY A 330 24.83 7.97 -10.80
CA GLY A 330 25.65 7.57 -11.96
C GLY A 330 25.57 6.07 -12.29
N ASP A 331 24.67 5.32 -11.63
CA ASP A 331 24.60 3.86 -11.71
C ASP A 331 23.90 3.39 -12.98
N ARG A 332 24.71 3.08 -14.01
CA ARG A 332 24.22 2.50 -15.27
C ARG A 332 23.80 1.03 -15.13
N GLU A 333 24.40 0.32 -14.21
CA GLU A 333 24.13 -1.12 -14.04
C GLU A 333 22.69 -1.33 -13.53
N ALA A 334 22.26 -0.54 -12.58
CA ALA A 334 20.89 -0.56 -12.07
C ALA A 334 19.84 -0.30 -13.16
N LEU A 335 20.21 0.45 -14.21
CA LEU A 335 19.33 0.81 -15.33
C LEU A 335 19.37 -0.18 -16.50
N GLY A 336 20.30 -1.11 -16.50
CA GLY A 336 20.51 -2.04 -17.61
C GLY A 336 19.26 -2.88 -17.94
N GLU A 337 18.52 -3.33 -16.95
CA GLU A 337 17.27 -4.08 -17.14
C GLU A 337 16.04 -3.16 -17.38
N PRO A 338 15.84 -2.06 -16.64
CA PRO A 338 14.74 -1.13 -16.90
C PRO A 338 14.81 -0.47 -18.27
N PHE A 339 15.97 0.01 -18.69
CA PHE A 339 16.12 0.87 -19.86
C PHE A 339 15.49 0.31 -21.17
N PRO A 340 15.72 -0.94 -21.59
CA PRO A 340 15.05 -1.48 -22.77
C PRO A 340 13.52 -1.48 -22.66
N ARG A 341 13.00 -1.66 -21.44
CA ARG A 341 11.56 -1.62 -21.15
C ARG A 341 11.00 -0.19 -21.24
N LEU A 342 11.78 0.81 -20.79
CA LEU A 342 11.42 2.22 -20.98
C LEU A 342 11.31 2.59 -22.46
N LEU A 343 12.21 2.12 -23.31
CA LEU A 343 12.15 2.33 -24.75
C LEU A 343 10.90 1.69 -25.37
N ARG A 344 10.55 0.47 -24.97
CA ARG A 344 9.31 -0.21 -25.42
C ARG A 344 8.06 0.56 -25.00
N PHE A 345 8.01 1.04 -23.76
CA PHE A 345 6.92 1.90 -23.27
C PHE A 345 6.83 3.20 -24.08
N ALA A 346 7.94 3.86 -24.33
CA ALA A 346 7.98 5.09 -25.12
C ALA A 346 7.52 4.85 -26.57
N ASP A 347 7.89 3.74 -27.18
CA ASP A 347 7.42 3.37 -28.52
C ASP A 347 5.92 3.07 -28.53
N TYR A 348 5.40 2.35 -27.51
CA TYR A 348 3.98 2.13 -27.33
C TYR A 348 3.20 3.45 -27.18
N LEU A 349 3.65 4.33 -26.29
CA LEU A 349 3.03 5.63 -26.06
C LEU A 349 2.99 6.47 -27.34
N TRP A 350 4.10 6.49 -28.09
CA TRP A 350 4.18 7.16 -29.38
C TRP A 350 3.16 6.66 -30.41
N GLY A 351 2.89 5.35 -30.38
CA GLY A 351 1.91 4.70 -31.26
C GLY A 351 0.43 5.01 -30.93
N LEU A 352 0.14 5.59 -29.77
CA LEU A 352 -1.23 5.94 -29.35
C LEU A 352 -1.72 7.25 -29.94
N ARG A 353 -0.86 8.07 -30.55
CA ARG A 353 -1.22 9.40 -31.03
C ARG A 353 -2.35 9.34 -32.06
N SER A 354 -3.30 10.25 -31.90
CA SER A 354 -4.36 10.54 -32.88
C SER A 354 -3.85 11.34 -34.07
N LEU A 355 -4.70 11.57 -35.07
CA LEU A 355 -4.32 12.25 -36.31
C LEU A 355 -3.90 13.74 -36.09
N ASP A 356 -4.35 14.35 -35.02
CA ASP A 356 -3.93 15.70 -34.57
C ASP A 356 -2.55 15.71 -33.87
N GLY A 357 -1.92 14.56 -33.73
CA GLY A 357 -0.59 14.42 -33.14
C GLY A 357 -0.62 14.32 -31.59
N LEU A 358 -1.79 14.37 -30.97
CA LEU A 358 -1.94 14.31 -29.50
C LEU A 358 -2.12 12.87 -28.99
N LEU A 359 -1.67 12.65 -27.77
CA LEU A 359 -1.98 11.45 -27.01
C LEU A 359 -3.42 11.56 -26.49
N PRO A 360 -4.27 10.56 -26.73
CA PRO A 360 -5.61 10.54 -26.18
C PRO A 360 -5.59 10.19 -24.68
N VAL A 361 -6.61 10.64 -23.94
CA VAL A 361 -6.82 10.32 -22.53
C VAL A 361 -8.14 9.56 -22.29
N GLU A 362 -8.92 9.35 -23.35
CA GLU A 362 -10.20 8.65 -23.32
C GLU A 362 -10.22 7.53 -24.37
N ASN A 363 -11.11 6.56 -24.15
CA ASN A 363 -11.31 5.43 -25.07
C ASN A 363 -10.06 4.56 -25.31
N LEU A 364 -9.14 4.54 -24.36
CA LEU A 364 -7.91 3.76 -24.43
C LEU A 364 -8.14 2.26 -24.14
N GLY A 365 -9.35 1.89 -23.70
CA GLY A 365 -9.60 0.56 -23.18
C GLY A 365 -8.89 0.37 -21.84
N VAL A 366 -7.90 -0.52 -21.85
CA VAL A 366 -6.85 -0.63 -20.85
C VAL A 366 -5.56 -0.35 -21.61
N PRO A 367 -4.74 0.57 -21.22
CA PRO A 367 -4.67 1.38 -19.99
C PRO A 367 -5.52 2.67 -19.99
N THR A 368 -5.37 3.47 -18.93
CA THR A 368 -6.00 4.78 -18.75
C THR A 368 -4.97 5.86 -18.37
N VAL A 369 -5.43 7.08 -18.16
CA VAL A 369 -4.65 8.20 -17.64
C VAL A 369 -5.28 8.71 -16.37
N TRP A 370 -4.53 8.76 -15.28
CA TRP A 370 -5.00 9.19 -13.96
C TRP A 370 -4.98 10.71 -13.79
N ILE A 371 -3.82 11.30 -13.79
CA ILE A 371 -3.55 12.74 -13.52
C ILE A 371 -4.48 13.26 -12.41
N ASP A 372 -4.44 12.63 -11.22
CA ASP A 372 -5.29 12.92 -10.08
C ASP A 372 -6.78 13.03 -10.45
N SER A 373 -7.36 11.90 -10.79
CA SER A 373 -8.70 11.73 -11.35
C SER A 373 -9.79 12.52 -10.60
N GLU A 374 -9.71 12.65 -9.29
CA GLU A 374 -10.71 13.39 -8.50
C GLU A 374 -10.62 14.91 -8.72
N ALA A 375 -9.39 15.46 -8.71
CA ALA A 375 -9.17 16.87 -8.91
C ALA A 375 -9.51 17.31 -10.34
N TYR A 376 -9.32 16.43 -11.32
CA TYR A 376 -9.47 16.74 -12.74
C TYR A 376 -10.79 16.28 -13.38
N ARG A 377 -11.73 15.73 -12.63
CA ARG A 377 -13.06 15.31 -13.16
C ARG A 377 -13.80 16.40 -13.92
N GLY A 378 -13.67 17.64 -13.53
CA GLY A 378 -14.27 18.80 -14.19
C GLY A 378 -13.33 19.55 -15.14
N GLN A 379 -12.07 19.14 -15.29
CA GLN A 379 -11.09 19.91 -16.07
C GLN A 379 -10.98 19.40 -17.51
N ARG A 380 -11.18 20.32 -18.44
CA ARG A 380 -11.03 20.08 -19.89
C ARG A 380 -9.57 19.85 -20.31
N ASN A 381 -8.60 20.08 -19.42
CA ASN A 381 -7.18 20.17 -19.75
C ASN A 381 -6.39 18.89 -19.41
N ARG A 382 -7.06 17.79 -19.04
CA ARG A 382 -6.38 16.52 -18.73
C ARG A 382 -5.51 16.03 -19.89
N GLN A 383 -6.01 16.12 -21.12
CA GLN A 383 -5.26 15.76 -22.31
C GLN A 383 -4.05 16.68 -22.50
N CYS A 384 -4.22 17.99 -22.33
CA CYS A 384 -3.12 18.95 -22.41
C CYS A 384 -2.03 18.61 -21.36
N ALA A 385 -2.42 18.42 -20.10
CA ALA A 385 -1.49 18.07 -19.03
C ALA A 385 -0.71 16.77 -19.33
N PHE A 386 -1.40 15.74 -19.81
CA PHE A 386 -0.75 14.48 -20.15
C PHE A 386 0.21 14.60 -21.33
N ASN A 387 -0.16 15.33 -22.38
CA ASN A 387 0.71 15.56 -23.54
C ASN A 387 1.94 16.37 -23.18
N LEU A 388 1.81 17.42 -22.36
CA LEU A 388 2.95 18.20 -21.85
C LEU A 388 3.87 17.35 -20.98
N TYR A 389 3.30 16.49 -20.11
CA TYR A 389 4.08 15.58 -19.27
C TYR A 389 4.84 14.54 -20.10
N ALA A 390 4.19 13.95 -21.11
CA ALA A 390 4.84 13.03 -22.04
C ALA A 390 5.91 13.73 -22.89
N ALA A 391 5.66 14.95 -23.38
CA ALA A 391 6.67 15.72 -24.11
C ALA A 391 7.90 16.01 -23.25
N ALA A 392 7.67 16.40 -21.98
CA ALA A 392 8.75 16.61 -21.02
C ALA A 392 9.52 15.29 -20.75
N MET A 393 8.82 14.17 -20.59
CA MET A 393 9.45 12.85 -20.41
C MET A 393 10.39 12.51 -21.58
N TYR A 394 9.94 12.65 -22.82
CA TYR A 394 10.77 12.37 -23.99
C TYR A 394 12.02 13.27 -24.03
N ARG A 395 11.88 14.58 -23.77
CA ARG A 395 12.97 15.57 -23.89
C ARG A 395 13.94 15.56 -22.72
N HIS A 396 13.40 15.49 -21.50
CA HIS A 396 14.14 15.82 -20.27
C HIS A 396 14.44 14.60 -19.39
N ALA A 397 13.90 13.44 -19.73
CA ALA A 397 14.20 12.19 -19.04
C ALA A 397 14.75 11.13 -20.00
N LEU A 398 13.97 10.71 -21.00
CA LEU A 398 14.34 9.59 -21.86
C LEU A 398 15.52 9.93 -22.79
N ALA A 399 15.54 11.13 -23.38
CA ALA A 399 16.63 11.52 -24.29
C ALA A 399 18.00 11.55 -23.56
N PRO A 400 18.17 12.28 -22.45
CA PRO A 400 19.45 12.29 -21.73
C PRO A 400 19.78 10.91 -21.11
N LEU A 401 18.77 10.14 -20.70
CA LEU A 401 19.01 8.78 -20.22
C LEU A 401 19.54 7.89 -21.36
N ALA A 402 18.98 7.98 -22.57
CA ALA A 402 19.47 7.24 -23.73
C ALA A 402 20.91 7.62 -24.11
N GLU A 403 21.28 8.90 -24.01
CA GLU A 403 22.68 9.33 -24.16
C GLU A 403 23.59 8.68 -23.11
N ALA A 404 23.18 8.73 -21.86
CA ALA A 404 23.91 8.12 -20.75
C ALA A 404 24.11 6.61 -20.93
N MET A 405 23.13 5.93 -21.55
CA MET A 405 23.21 4.50 -21.87
C MET A 405 23.94 4.19 -23.18
N GLY A 406 24.39 5.20 -23.92
CA GLY A 406 25.13 5.05 -25.18
C GLY A 406 24.26 4.89 -26.42
N GLU A 407 22.96 5.17 -26.32
CA GLU A 407 21.97 5.00 -27.38
C GLU A 407 21.65 6.35 -28.09
N ALA A 408 22.65 6.95 -28.73
CA ALA A 408 22.56 8.29 -29.33
C ALA A 408 21.39 8.45 -30.33
N ALA A 409 21.11 7.42 -31.14
CA ALA A 409 19.99 7.46 -32.09
C ALA A 409 18.63 7.52 -31.37
N ARG A 410 18.47 6.79 -30.28
CA ARG A 410 17.27 6.81 -29.44
C ARG A 410 17.12 8.15 -28.69
N ALA A 411 18.22 8.73 -28.27
CA ALA A 411 18.23 10.05 -27.65
C ALA A 411 17.71 11.11 -28.60
N GLU A 412 18.19 11.15 -29.84
CA GLU A 412 17.74 12.11 -30.86
C GLU A 412 16.26 11.87 -31.24
N GLN A 413 15.88 10.60 -31.46
CA GLN A 413 14.47 10.25 -31.69
C GLN A 413 13.56 10.76 -30.54
N SER A 414 14.00 10.60 -29.30
CA SER A 414 13.23 11.05 -28.13
C SER A 414 13.07 12.58 -28.10
N ARG A 415 14.13 13.34 -28.42
CA ARG A 415 14.02 14.80 -28.54
C ARG A 415 12.99 15.19 -29.60
N GLN A 416 13.07 14.61 -30.77
CA GLN A 416 12.15 14.90 -31.89
C GLN A 416 10.70 14.60 -31.49
N ARG A 417 10.44 13.44 -30.88
CA ARG A 417 9.10 13.07 -30.37
C ARG A 417 8.57 14.04 -29.34
N GLY A 418 9.42 14.46 -28.40
CA GLY A 418 9.06 15.45 -27.38
C GLY A 418 8.74 16.82 -27.99
N ASP A 419 9.51 17.25 -28.98
CA ASP A 419 9.27 18.52 -29.68
C ASP A 419 7.99 18.48 -30.51
N GLU A 420 7.66 17.37 -31.16
CA GLU A 420 6.42 17.18 -31.91
C GLU A 420 5.20 17.21 -30.97
N LEU A 421 5.24 16.47 -29.86
CA LEU A 421 4.16 16.49 -28.87
C LEU A 421 3.96 17.87 -28.26
N LEU A 422 5.06 18.57 -27.92
CA LEU A 422 4.97 19.91 -27.35
C LEU A 422 4.31 20.89 -28.38
N ARG A 423 4.70 20.83 -29.62
CA ARG A 423 4.09 21.68 -30.68
C ARG A 423 2.60 21.37 -30.85
N ALA A 424 2.22 20.10 -30.88
CA ALA A 424 0.81 19.69 -30.96
C ALA A 424 -0.01 20.11 -29.74
N ALA A 425 0.58 20.06 -28.56
CA ALA A 425 -0.12 20.38 -27.30
C ALA A 425 -0.35 21.87 -27.08
N VAL A 426 0.45 22.75 -27.73
CA VAL A 426 0.34 24.23 -27.61
C VAL A 426 -0.29 24.89 -28.83
N ALA A 427 -0.55 24.15 -29.90
CA ALA A 427 -1.25 24.64 -31.09
C ALA A 427 -2.77 24.74 -30.85
#